data_815e240340846fe21e5df3b093b5e737
#
_entry.id   815e240340846fe21e5df3b093b5e737
#
_cell.length_a   1.000
_cell.length_b   1.000
_cell.length_c   1.000
_cell.angle_alpha   90.00
_cell.angle_beta   90.00
_cell.angle_gamma   90.00
#
_symmetry.space_group_name_H-M   'P 1'
#
loop_
_entity.id
_entity.type
_entity.pdbx_description
1 polymer ?
#
loop_
_entity_poly.entity_id
_entity_poly.type
_entity_poly.pdbx_seq_one_letter_code
_entity_poly.pdbx_strand_id
1 'polypeptide(L)'
;PLTQADKNANELINEHLVATGIPVISEESKELAYSDRKHWQTCWIVDPLDGTKEFVKRNGEFTVNIALVEQGKPKLGVIYVPVEKLLYYGLVDQGKSFKAVVDPLNPNLEEIINTASEIQPSNTAKGKIRVVGSRSHMNEETLDFVEGLKKEFDSIEIVSKGSSLKFCLVAEGNADIYPRFAPTY
;
A
#
# COMPACT_ATOMS: atom_id res chain seq x y z
N PRO A 1 -15.39 1.62 -8.61
CA PRO A 1 -16.76 1.22 -8.26
C PRO A 1 -16.79 0.73 -6.81
N LEU A 2 -17.70 1.27 -6.01
CA LEU A 2 -17.92 0.85 -4.63
C LEU A 2 -18.66 -0.50 -4.61
N THR A 3 -18.13 -1.50 -3.92
CA THR A 3 -18.77 -2.81 -3.75
C THR A 3 -19.26 -3.02 -2.31
N GLN A 4 -20.04 -4.09 -2.09
CA GLN A 4 -20.44 -4.46 -0.71
C GLN A 4 -19.22 -4.86 0.14
N ALA A 5 -18.16 -5.39 -0.49
CA ALA A 5 -16.93 -5.75 0.23
C ALA A 5 -16.21 -4.53 0.80
N ASP A 6 -16.13 -3.42 0.03
CA ASP A 6 -15.56 -2.15 0.51
C ASP A 6 -16.30 -1.66 1.76
N LYS A 7 -17.64 -1.67 1.72
CA LYS A 7 -18.48 -1.23 2.85
C LYS A 7 -18.30 -2.10 4.09
N ASN A 8 -18.36 -3.43 3.91
CA ASN A 8 -18.22 -4.36 5.02
C ASN A 8 -16.83 -4.27 5.67
N ALA A 9 -15.78 -4.16 4.84
CA ALA A 9 -14.42 -3.96 5.33
C ALA A 9 -14.28 -2.63 6.08
N ASN A 10 -14.84 -1.55 5.52
CA ASN A 10 -14.84 -0.24 6.17
C ASN A 10 -15.52 -0.27 7.55
N GLU A 11 -16.71 -0.87 7.63
CA GLU A 11 -17.45 -0.98 8.89
C GLU A 11 -16.64 -1.73 9.94
N LEU A 12 -16.10 -2.90 9.61
CA LEU A 12 -15.31 -3.73 10.51
C LEU A 12 -14.02 -3.02 10.98
N ILE A 13 -13.28 -2.39 10.06
CA ILE A 13 -12.05 -1.68 10.39
C ILE A 13 -12.37 -0.49 11.31
N ASN A 14 -13.39 0.30 10.98
CA ASN A 14 -13.79 1.44 11.80
C ASN A 14 -14.23 1.03 13.20
N GLU A 15 -14.97 -0.07 13.37
CA GLU A 15 -15.36 -0.60 14.68
C GLU A 15 -14.13 -0.80 15.58
N HIS A 16 -13.05 -1.36 15.05
CA HIS A 16 -11.82 -1.60 15.79
C HIS A 16 -11.01 -0.32 16.04
N LEU A 17 -10.90 0.54 15.03
CA LEU A 17 -10.05 1.73 15.12
C LEU A 17 -10.68 2.82 15.99
N VAL A 18 -12.00 3.01 15.96
CA VAL A 18 -12.72 3.96 16.83
C VAL A 18 -12.51 3.64 18.31
N ALA A 19 -12.37 2.36 18.66
CA ALA A 19 -12.07 1.96 20.04
C ALA A 19 -10.72 2.49 20.56
N THR A 20 -9.81 2.92 19.67
CA THR A 20 -8.54 3.55 20.05
C THR A 20 -8.68 4.99 20.53
N GLY A 21 -9.84 5.62 20.31
CA GLY A 21 -10.06 7.04 20.56
C GLY A 21 -9.37 7.99 19.57
N ILE A 22 -8.74 7.45 18.52
CA ILE A 22 -8.07 8.22 17.48
C ILE A 22 -9.04 8.37 16.29
N PRO A 23 -9.23 9.58 15.75
CA PRO A 23 -10.13 9.80 14.62
C PRO A 23 -9.67 9.06 13.37
N VAL A 24 -10.63 8.63 12.55
CA VAL A 24 -10.42 7.86 11.33
C VAL A 24 -10.84 8.68 10.11
N ILE A 25 -9.98 8.71 9.09
CA ILE A 25 -10.28 9.14 7.73
C ILE A 25 -10.28 7.87 6.87
N SER A 26 -11.44 7.52 6.31
CA SER A 26 -11.55 6.37 5.42
C SER A 26 -12.11 6.81 4.06
N GLU A 27 -11.63 6.19 2.98
CA GLU A 27 -12.10 6.44 1.61
C GLU A 27 -13.62 6.21 1.49
N GLU A 28 -14.14 5.19 2.19
CA GLU A 28 -15.55 4.80 2.13
C GLU A 28 -16.43 5.47 3.19
N SER A 29 -15.87 6.36 3.98
CA SER A 29 -16.63 7.13 4.97
C SER A 29 -17.06 8.48 4.41
N LYS A 30 -18.07 9.08 5.04
CA LYS A 30 -18.51 10.44 4.70
C LYS A 30 -17.34 11.40 4.80
N GLU A 31 -17.15 12.21 3.77
CA GLU A 31 -16.11 13.23 3.75
C GLU A 31 -16.30 14.20 4.91
N LEU A 32 -15.26 14.37 5.71
CA LEU A 32 -15.22 15.33 6.80
C LEU A 32 -14.69 16.67 6.30
N ALA A 33 -15.35 17.77 6.66
CA ALA A 33 -14.87 19.09 6.32
C ALA A 33 -13.45 19.31 6.86
N TYR A 34 -12.64 20.04 6.10
CA TYR A 34 -11.28 20.38 6.55
C TYR A 34 -11.27 21.11 7.90
N SER A 35 -12.28 21.99 8.15
CA SER A 35 -12.46 22.70 9.42
C SER A 35 -12.50 21.77 10.62
N ASP A 36 -13.07 20.57 10.47
CA ASP A 36 -13.28 19.62 11.56
C ASP A 36 -12.01 18.84 11.88
N ARG A 37 -11.21 18.52 10.84
CA ARG A 37 -10.01 17.68 10.95
C ARG A 37 -8.68 18.42 11.01
N LYS A 38 -8.64 19.72 10.69
CA LYS A 38 -7.39 20.52 10.66
C LYS A 38 -6.63 20.61 11.99
N HIS A 39 -7.31 20.34 13.10
CA HIS A 39 -6.73 20.38 14.45
C HIS A 39 -6.30 19.01 14.97
N TRP A 40 -6.55 17.95 14.21
CA TRP A 40 -6.15 16.61 14.62
C TRP A 40 -4.63 16.48 14.61
N GLN A 41 -4.07 16.04 15.73
CA GLN A 41 -2.65 15.78 15.85
C GLN A 41 -2.32 14.35 15.37
N THR A 42 -3.28 13.44 15.54
CA THR A 42 -3.14 12.03 15.19
C THR A 42 -4.42 11.57 14.51
N CYS A 43 -4.31 10.77 13.48
CA CYS A 43 -5.45 10.13 12.82
C CYS A 43 -5.05 8.81 12.17
N TRP A 44 -6.03 7.92 12.02
CA TRP A 44 -5.96 6.78 11.12
C TRP A 44 -6.36 7.22 9.71
N ILE A 45 -5.65 6.71 8.72
CA ILE A 45 -6.03 6.83 7.30
C ILE A 45 -6.24 5.41 6.79
N VAL A 46 -7.41 5.15 6.20
CA VAL A 46 -7.86 3.82 5.81
C VAL A 46 -8.34 3.82 4.36
N ASP A 47 -7.85 2.87 3.60
CA ASP A 47 -8.45 2.42 2.35
C ASP A 47 -8.83 0.94 2.55
N PRO A 48 -10.13 0.65 2.75
CA PRO A 48 -10.55 -0.69 3.13
C PRO A 48 -10.45 -1.70 2.00
N LEU A 49 -10.39 -1.27 0.74
CA LEU A 49 -10.20 -2.13 -0.43
C LEU A 49 -9.61 -1.35 -1.62
N ASP A 50 -8.29 -1.14 -1.61
CA ASP A 50 -7.57 -0.61 -2.77
C ASP A 50 -7.50 -1.65 -3.88
N GLY A 51 -7.87 -1.23 -5.08
CA GLY A 51 -7.92 -2.10 -6.25
C GLY A 51 -9.28 -2.76 -6.45
N THR A 52 -10.38 -2.02 -6.30
CA THR A 52 -11.74 -2.52 -6.52
C THR A 52 -11.94 -3.13 -7.91
N LYS A 53 -11.24 -2.61 -8.94
CA LYS A 53 -11.26 -3.20 -10.29
C LYS A 53 -10.64 -4.60 -10.31
N GLU A 54 -9.56 -4.79 -9.59
CA GLU A 54 -8.85 -6.06 -9.43
C GLU A 54 -9.68 -7.06 -8.63
N PHE A 55 -10.35 -6.57 -7.59
CA PHE A 55 -11.31 -7.37 -6.81
C PHE A 55 -12.45 -7.88 -7.68
N VAL A 56 -13.10 -7.02 -8.46
CA VAL A 56 -14.18 -7.40 -9.38
C VAL A 56 -13.70 -8.39 -10.45
N LYS A 57 -12.49 -8.22 -10.96
CA LYS A 57 -11.85 -9.14 -11.91
C LYS A 57 -11.38 -10.46 -11.28
N ARG A 58 -11.40 -10.57 -9.95
CA ARG A 58 -10.95 -11.75 -9.19
C ARG A 58 -9.51 -12.16 -9.50
N ASN A 59 -8.62 -11.19 -9.74
CA ASN A 59 -7.20 -11.48 -10.00
C ASN A 59 -6.35 -11.52 -8.74
N GLY A 60 -6.92 -11.21 -7.57
CA GLY A 60 -6.25 -11.28 -6.28
C GLY A 60 -5.34 -10.09 -5.95
N GLU A 61 -5.22 -9.10 -6.83
CA GLU A 61 -4.31 -7.96 -6.67
C GLU A 61 -4.98 -6.76 -6.01
N PHE A 62 -5.69 -6.98 -4.92
CA PHE A 62 -6.30 -5.92 -4.10
C PHE A 62 -5.77 -6.01 -2.67
N THR A 63 -5.82 -4.87 -1.96
CA THR A 63 -5.22 -4.76 -0.63
C THR A 63 -6.11 -3.99 0.32
N VAL A 64 -5.90 -4.17 1.62
CA VAL A 64 -6.41 -3.34 2.71
C VAL A 64 -5.26 -2.48 3.20
N ASN A 65 -5.44 -1.17 3.25
CA ASN A 65 -4.40 -0.24 3.66
C ASN A 65 -4.83 0.55 4.91
N ILE A 66 -3.99 0.54 5.93
CA ILE A 66 -4.22 1.28 7.17
C ILE A 66 -2.92 2.00 7.57
N ALA A 67 -3.00 3.30 7.86
CA ALA A 67 -1.88 4.08 8.33
C ALA A 67 -2.22 4.88 9.58
N LEU A 68 -1.30 4.94 10.53
CA LEU A 68 -1.32 5.90 11.62
C LEU A 68 -0.46 7.09 11.24
N VAL A 69 -1.06 8.27 11.30
CA VAL A 69 -0.39 9.55 11.01
C VAL A 69 -0.41 10.43 12.24
N GLU A 70 0.73 10.98 12.62
CA GLU A 70 0.89 11.90 13.72
C GLU A 70 1.59 13.16 13.23
N GLN A 71 1.01 14.33 13.52
CA GLN A 71 1.55 15.64 13.11
C GLN A 71 1.89 15.71 11.60
N GLY A 72 1.03 15.12 10.77
CA GLY A 72 1.21 15.05 9.32
C GLY A 72 2.29 14.08 8.84
N LYS A 73 2.86 13.26 9.72
CA LYS A 73 3.89 12.26 9.37
C LYS A 73 3.38 10.84 9.63
N PRO A 74 3.58 9.90 8.71
CA PRO A 74 3.25 8.51 8.97
C PRO A 74 4.11 7.95 10.10
N LYS A 75 3.52 7.13 10.96
CA LYS A 75 4.16 6.42 12.09
C LYS A 75 4.15 4.92 11.89
N LEU A 76 3.00 4.40 11.46
CA LEU A 76 2.77 3.00 11.15
C LEU A 76 2.04 2.91 9.83
N GLY A 77 2.44 1.99 8.99
CA GLY A 77 1.68 1.61 7.79
C GLY A 77 1.47 0.11 7.77
N VAL A 78 0.28 -0.32 7.38
CA VAL A 78 -0.08 -1.73 7.23
C VAL A 78 -0.75 -1.91 5.88
N ILE A 79 -0.30 -2.92 5.12
CA ILE A 79 -0.91 -3.37 3.87
C ILE A 79 -1.16 -4.87 3.99
N TYR A 80 -2.42 -5.26 3.93
CA TYR A 80 -2.80 -6.67 3.90
C TYR A 80 -3.26 -7.09 2.51
N VAL A 81 -2.77 -8.23 2.04
CA VAL A 81 -3.10 -8.86 0.75
C VAL A 81 -3.96 -10.08 1.02
N PRO A 82 -5.30 -9.99 0.98
CA PRO A 82 -6.18 -11.04 1.48
C PRO A 82 -6.03 -12.39 0.78
N VAL A 83 -5.86 -12.39 -0.54
CA VAL A 83 -5.76 -13.62 -1.34
C VAL A 83 -4.46 -14.37 -1.09
N GLU A 84 -3.37 -13.63 -0.93
CA GLU A 84 -2.04 -14.19 -0.67
C GLU A 84 -1.78 -14.39 0.83
N LYS A 85 -2.68 -13.92 1.70
CA LYS A 85 -2.53 -13.91 3.17
C LYS A 85 -1.24 -13.23 3.63
N LEU A 86 -0.78 -12.23 2.90
CA LEU A 86 0.43 -11.50 3.20
C LEU A 86 0.12 -10.19 3.92
N LEU A 87 0.89 -9.93 4.96
CA LEU A 87 0.89 -8.68 5.70
C LEU A 87 2.23 -7.98 5.51
N TYR A 88 2.18 -6.74 5.06
CA TYR A 88 3.31 -5.82 5.09
C TYR A 88 3.04 -4.78 6.16
N TYR A 89 4.05 -4.44 6.95
CA TYR A 89 3.95 -3.33 7.88
C TYR A 89 5.27 -2.57 7.99
N GLY A 90 5.16 -1.26 8.21
CA GLY A 90 6.30 -0.36 8.36
C GLY A 90 6.23 0.42 9.67
N LEU A 91 7.34 0.44 10.40
CA LEU A 91 7.53 1.19 11.64
C LEU A 91 8.47 2.36 11.33
N VAL A 92 7.88 3.53 11.03
CA VAL A 92 8.61 4.68 10.47
C VAL A 92 9.69 5.18 11.41
N ASP A 93 9.40 5.28 12.71
CA ASP A 93 10.38 5.76 13.70
C ASP A 93 11.58 4.80 13.87
N GLN A 94 11.43 3.55 13.47
CA GLN A 94 12.51 2.55 13.48
C GLN A 94 13.21 2.45 12.13
N GLY A 95 12.68 3.06 11.08
CA GLY A 95 13.16 2.93 9.70
C GLY A 95 13.09 1.50 9.18
N LYS A 96 12.11 0.70 9.65
CA LYS A 96 12.01 -0.73 9.37
C LYS A 96 10.69 -1.07 8.73
N SER A 97 10.74 -2.03 7.81
CA SER A 97 9.57 -2.63 7.17
C SER A 97 9.66 -4.15 7.21
N PHE A 98 8.51 -4.80 7.31
CA PHE A 98 8.41 -6.23 7.52
C PHE A 98 7.33 -6.85 6.63
N LYS A 99 7.50 -8.15 6.38
CA LYS A 99 6.52 -9.00 5.67
C LYS A 99 6.28 -10.27 6.49
N ALA A 100 5.01 -10.63 6.63
CA ALA A 100 4.60 -11.86 7.31
C ALA A 100 3.47 -12.57 6.54
N VAL A 101 3.33 -13.88 6.75
CA VAL A 101 2.14 -14.63 6.36
C VAL A 101 1.19 -14.66 7.55
N VAL A 102 -0.09 -14.38 7.33
CA VAL A 102 -1.10 -14.31 8.38
C VAL A 102 -2.23 -15.28 8.08
N ASP A 103 -2.55 -16.16 9.01
CA ASP A 103 -3.79 -16.91 8.92
C ASP A 103 -4.97 -16.03 9.35
N PRO A 104 -5.86 -15.62 8.43
CA PRO A 104 -6.97 -14.73 8.76
C PRO A 104 -8.04 -15.38 9.64
N LEU A 105 -8.04 -16.72 9.76
CA LEU A 105 -9.00 -17.46 10.59
C LEU A 105 -8.52 -17.58 12.04
N ASN A 106 -7.21 -17.41 12.26
CA ASN A 106 -6.61 -17.51 13.60
C ASN A 106 -5.44 -16.52 13.73
N PRO A 107 -5.68 -15.20 13.64
CA PRO A 107 -4.61 -14.21 13.70
C PRO A 107 -4.02 -14.15 15.11
N ASN A 108 -2.71 -14.30 15.20
CA ASN A 108 -1.95 -14.17 16.44
C ASN A 108 -0.86 -13.12 16.28
N LEU A 109 -1.00 -12.00 16.99
CA LEU A 109 -0.09 -10.85 16.84
C LEU A 109 1.35 -11.22 17.23
N GLU A 110 1.54 -11.98 18.30
CA GLU A 110 2.88 -12.40 18.75
C GLU A 110 3.55 -13.30 17.71
N GLU A 111 2.81 -14.25 17.13
CA GLU A 111 3.31 -15.08 16.06
C GLU A 111 3.66 -14.27 14.81
N ILE A 112 2.79 -13.34 14.42
CA ILE A 112 3.04 -12.44 13.28
C ILE A 112 4.35 -11.67 13.47
N ILE A 113 4.55 -11.07 14.65
CA ILE A 113 5.76 -10.30 14.94
C ILE A 113 7.01 -11.20 14.95
N ASN A 114 6.93 -12.38 15.54
CA ASN A 114 8.06 -13.31 15.68
C ASN A 114 8.44 -13.98 14.35
N THR A 115 7.49 -14.15 13.43
CA THR A 115 7.72 -14.80 12.12
C THR A 115 7.96 -13.82 10.99
N ALA A 116 7.73 -12.52 11.22
CA ALA A 116 7.93 -11.49 10.21
C ALA A 116 9.39 -11.38 9.79
N SER A 117 9.59 -11.29 8.48
CA SER A 117 10.90 -11.03 7.89
C SER A 117 11.06 -9.54 7.62
N GLU A 118 12.16 -8.95 8.04
CA GLU A 118 12.52 -7.58 7.66
C GLU A 118 12.76 -7.54 6.15
N ILE A 119 12.15 -6.56 5.48
CA ILE A 119 12.29 -6.34 4.04
C ILE A 119 13.04 -5.04 3.80
N GLN A 120 13.77 -4.99 2.68
CA GLN A 120 14.52 -3.80 2.27
C GLN A 120 14.45 -3.64 0.75
N PRO A 121 14.45 -2.39 0.24
CA PRO A 121 14.61 -2.13 -1.18
C PRO A 121 15.90 -2.76 -1.71
N SER A 122 15.88 -3.17 -2.97
CA SER A 122 17.09 -3.69 -3.59
C SER A 122 18.15 -2.59 -3.76
N ASN A 123 19.42 -2.97 -3.63
CA ASN A 123 20.49 -2.17 -4.17
C ASN A 123 20.52 -2.43 -5.68
N THR A 124 20.12 -1.44 -6.48
CA THR A 124 20.04 -1.56 -7.94
C THR A 124 21.32 -2.15 -8.51
N ALA A 125 21.21 -3.34 -9.09
CA ALA A 125 22.35 -3.96 -9.76
C ALA A 125 22.74 -3.11 -10.97
N LYS A 126 24.03 -2.88 -11.17
CA LYS A 126 24.53 -2.19 -12.37
C LYS A 126 24.05 -2.94 -13.62
N GLY A 127 23.40 -2.19 -14.53
CA GLY A 127 23.02 -2.68 -15.84
C GLY A 127 21.55 -3.06 -16.01
N LYS A 128 20.82 -3.47 -14.96
CA LYS A 128 19.38 -3.81 -15.06
C LYS A 128 18.55 -3.03 -14.06
N ILE A 129 17.43 -2.45 -14.52
CA ILE A 129 16.44 -1.80 -13.63
C ILE A 129 15.06 -2.42 -13.81
N ARG A 130 14.37 -2.70 -12.71
CA ARG A 130 12.99 -3.20 -12.66
C ARG A 130 12.05 -2.05 -12.33
N VAL A 131 11.19 -1.72 -13.26
CA VAL A 131 10.26 -0.59 -13.17
C VAL A 131 8.86 -1.12 -12.93
N VAL A 132 8.21 -0.68 -11.87
CA VAL A 132 6.80 -1.01 -11.65
C VAL A 132 5.94 -0.13 -12.54
N GLY A 133 5.14 -0.77 -13.40
CA GLY A 133 4.18 -0.14 -14.28
C GLY A 133 2.73 -0.47 -13.90
N SER A 134 1.82 0.46 -14.13
CA SER A 134 0.40 0.17 -14.08
C SER A 134 -0.05 -0.41 -15.41
N ARG A 135 -0.80 -1.52 -15.41
CA ARG A 135 -1.39 -2.10 -16.64
C ARG A 135 -2.35 -1.14 -17.35
N SER A 136 -2.93 -0.19 -16.62
CA SER A 136 -4.03 0.64 -17.11
C SER A 136 -3.72 2.14 -17.15
N HIS A 137 -2.59 2.60 -16.62
CA HIS A 137 -2.33 4.01 -16.37
C HIS A 137 -0.87 4.41 -16.62
N MET A 138 -0.26 3.93 -17.69
CA MET A 138 1.01 4.47 -18.16
C MET A 138 0.68 5.62 -19.14
N ASN A 139 0.77 6.85 -18.63
CA ASN A 139 0.66 8.05 -19.47
C ASN A 139 1.98 8.31 -20.21
N GLU A 140 1.94 9.28 -21.14
CA GLU A 140 3.08 9.63 -21.98
C GLU A 140 4.31 10.02 -21.15
N GLU A 141 4.14 10.83 -20.09
CA GLU A 141 5.24 11.22 -19.21
C GLU A 141 5.91 10.03 -18.51
N THR A 142 5.12 9.02 -18.11
CA THR A 142 5.66 7.79 -17.52
C THR A 142 6.44 6.97 -18.55
N LEU A 143 5.94 6.91 -19.78
CA LEU A 143 6.62 6.21 -20.87
C LEU A 143 7.93 6.91 -21.23
N ASP A 144 7.94 8.24 -21.33
CA ASP A 144 9.13 9.04 -21.60
C ASP A 144 10.19 8.87 -20.50
N PHE A 145 9.75 8.86 -19.24
CA PHE A 145 10.65 8.60 -18.13
C PHE A 145 11.31 7.21 -18.25
N VAL A 146 10.50 6.16 -18.52
CA VAL A 146 11.02 4.80 -18.70
C VAL A 146 11.97 4.69 -19.90
N GLU A 147 11.64 5.38 -20.99
CA GLU A 147 12.53 5.44 -22.17
C GLU A 147 13.86 6.13 -21.84
N GLY A 148 13.81 7.18 -21.02
CA GLY A 148 15.00 7.89 -20.53
C GLY A 148 15.97 6.97 -19.77
N LEU A 149 15.45 5.97 -19.03
CA LEU A 149 16.28 5.04 -18.25
C LEU A 149 17.17 4.15 -19.15
N LYS A 150 16.84 3.97 -20.42
CA LYS A 150 17.69 3.23 -21.37
C LYS A 150 19.06 3.85 -21.60
N LYS A 151 19.23 5.12 -21.21
CA LYS A 151 20.53 5.80 -21.28
C LYS A 151 21.45 5.44 -20.12
N GLU A 152 20.89 4.95 -19.02
CA GLU A 152 21.60 4.69 -17.77
C GLU A 152 21.72 3.18 -17.46
N PHE A 153 20.80 2.38 -18.03
CA PHE A 153 20.71 0.94 -17.76
C PHE A 153 20.73 0.14 -19.05
N ASP A 154 21.42 -1.00 -19.03
CA ASP A 154 21.54 -1.91 -20.18
C ASP A 154 20.22 -2.60 -20.52
N SER A 155 19.38 -2.80 -19.50
CA SER A 155 18.06 -3.43 -19.66
C SER A 155 17.04 -2.90 -18.68
N ILE A 156 15.79 -2.79 -19.15
CA ILE A 156 14.64 -2.39 -18.36
C ILE A 156 13.66 -3.55 -18.33
N GLU A 157 13.28 -3.97 -17.13
CA GLU A 157 12.21 -4.94 -16.92
C GLU A 157 10.98 -4.23 -16.39
N ILE A 158 9.83 -4.40 -17.04
CA ILE A 158 8.56 -3.86 -16.57
C ILE A 158 7.85 -4.92 -15.74
N VAL A 159 7.60 -4.60 -14.48
CA VAL A 159 6.83 -5.43 -13.55
C VAL A 159 5.48 -4.78 -13.34
N SER A 160 4.39 -5.53 -13.48
CA SER A 160 3.03 -5.01 -13.32
C SER A 160 2.31 -5.69 -12.17
N LYS A 161 1.75 -4.87 -11.28
CA LYS A 161 0.86 -5.29 -10.19
C LYS A 161 -0.29 -4.29 -10.04
N GLY A 162 -1.42 -4.75 -9.47
CA GLY A 162 -2.55 -3.91 -9.07
C GLY A 162 -2.32 -3.23 -7.73
N SER A 163 -3.19 -2.32 -7.36
CA SER A 163 -3.30 -1.66 -6.04
C SER A 163 -1.97 -1.17 -5.42
N SER A 164 -1.91 -1.08 -4.11
CA SER A 164 -0.71 -0.72 -3.34
C SER A 164 0.39 -1.81 -3.35
N LEU A 165 0.13 -3.01 -3.92
CA LEU A 165 1.16 -4.03 -4.16
C LEU A 165 2.36 -3.50 -4.94
N LYS A 166 2.17 -2.46 -5.74
CA LYS A 166 3.26 -1.77 -6.45
C LYS A 166 4.32 -1.19 -5.50
N PHE A 167 3.89 -0.63 -4.38
CA PHE A 167 4.79 -0.15 -3.33
C PHE A 167 5.47 -1.31 -2.60
N CYS A 168 4.73 -2.41 -2.36
CA CYS A 168 5.29 -3.60 -1.71
C CYS A 168 6.43 -4.21 -2.52
N LEU A 169 6.29 -4.27 -3.86
CA LEU A 169 7.37 -4.77 -4.74
C LEU A 169 8.66 -3.97 -4.60
N VAL A 170 8.57 -2.64 -4.48
CA VAL A 170 9.74 -1.78 -4.27
C VAL A 170 10.29 -1.98 -2.86
N ALA A 171 9.42 -2.01 -1.85
CA ALA A 171 9.83 -2.15 -0.45
C ALA A 171 10.53 -3.48 -0.14
N GLU A 172 10.16 -4.58 -0.82
CA GLU A 172 10.78 -5.90 -0.66
C GLU A 172 11.91 -6.18 -1.66
N GLY A 173 12.30 -5.19 -2.47
CA GLY A 173 13.39 -5.33 -3.43
C GLY A 173 13.09 -6.16 -4.67
N ASN A 174 11.81 -6.44 -4.96
CA ASN A 174 11.38 -7.14 -6.18
C ASN A 174 11.21 -6.20 -7.37
N ALA A 175 11.19 -4.89 -7.14
CA ALA A 175 11.32 -3.85 -8.14
C ALA A 175 12.20 -2.72 -7.59
N ASP A 176 12.68 -1.85 -8.46
CA ASP A 176 13.65 -0.82 -8.09
C ASP A 176 13.00 0.56 -8.04
N ILE A 177 12.05 0.85 -8.94
CA ILE A 177 11.34 2.13 -8.97
C ILE A 177 9.87 1.96 -9.37
N TYR A 178 9.04 2.89 -8.89
CA TYR A 178 7.65 3.05 -9.29
C TYR A 178 7.39 4.50 -9.71
N PRO A 179 7.57 4.85 -11.00
CA PRO A 179 7.25 6.18 -11.51
C PRO A 179 5.74 6.36 -11.64
N ARG A 180 5.24 7.51 -11.19
CA ARG A 180 3.84 7.90 -11.38
C ARG A 180 3.73 9.40 -11.57
N PHE A 181 3.40 9.83 -12.79
CA PHE A 181 3.23 11.22 -13.18
C PHE A 181 1.77 11.62 -13.38
N ALA A 182 0.83 10.69 -13.23
CA ALA A 182 -0.59 10.97 -13.29
C ALA A 182 -1.15 11.31 -11.89
N PRO A 183 -2.16 12.19 -11.80
CA PRO A 183 -2.90 12.40 -10.56
C PRO A 183 -3.49 11.09 -10.04
N THR A 184 -3.55 10.97 -8.73
CA THR A 184 -4.25 9.88 -8.03
C THR A 184 -5.52 10.48 -7.44
N TYR A 185 -6.67 9.97 -7.85
CA TYR A 185 -7.98 10.32 -7.30
C TYR A 185 -8.50 9.13 -6.55
#